data_8a41a3f47910fd089e8570b6dde9e7a3
#
_entry.id   8a41a3f47910fd089e8570b6dde9e7a3
#
_cell.length_a   1.000
_cell.length_b   1.000
_cell.length_c   1.000
_cell.angle_alpha   90.00
_cell.angle_beta   90.00
_cell.angle_gamma   90.00
#
_symmetry.space_group_name_H-M   'P 1'
#
loop_
_entity.id
_entity.type
_entity.pdbx_description
1 polymer ?
#
loop_
_entity_poly.entity_id
_entity_poly.type
_entity_poly.pdbx_seq_one_letter_code
_entity_poly.pdbx_strand_id
1 'polypeptide(L)'
;MVVMKKLRLWWFKIMDNTMALLLSDTYKQCHDRMYPNGLTKLVSYWVPRKSMLENQNEMVFFGLQAFIKEYLMGYFQKNFFDLSEDEMLTLYTDSMDVQIGRDNYDLDKIVELHRLGYLPLEIRALPEGTLVPMGVPCIEITNTDDKFAWLVQWIECILQVELWKPCCHATIGHMYREIADYWYNKTTDGLPGNMACADFGMRGMSCMDEATRCSASWLLSFNKTSTIPAINYIDRYYNADCKNNGIGIGAVSTEHSVMGANFSIDGDEITFVKRLLTELYPNTSFSMVSDTYDYWNMVNNILPQCKEEIMNHNGKLLVRPDSGDIVEISVKTVERLWEIFGGSVNGKGYKVLNPHIGIIYGDGCTLSNVETIWKELEKRGFAANNIAYGVGAFCFTAIVENGKMIVVTRDTFGIAMKATYGVIDGKKLMIFKDPKTDTSHLKKSHKGCCRVYDDNGELKCQDQLLEMSDNSLLTTVFKDGELVREDTFADIRNRMYGGK
;
A
#
# COMPACT_ATOMS: atom_id res chain seq x y z
N MET A 1 -43.99 1.30 -0.16
CA MET A 1 -42.89 2.05 0.49
C MET A 1 -42.10 1.21 1.51
N VAL A 2 -42.68 0.20 2.13
CA VAL A 2 -41.98 -0.70 3.10
C VAL A 2 -41.09 -1.74 2.42
N VAL A 3 -41.43 -2.22 1.20
CA VAL A 3 -40.65 -3.20 0.44
C VAL A 3 -39.35 -2.62 -0.12
N MET A 4 -39.31 -1.35 -0.49
CA MET A 4 -38.11 -0.67 -1.00
C MET A 4 -37.07 -0.36 0.10
N LYS A 5 -37.49 -0.26 1.37
CA LYS A 5 -36.53 -0.11 2.50
C LYS A 5 -35.79 -1.40 2.84
N LYS A 6 -36.42 -2.57 2.62
CA LYS A 6 -35.74 -3.89 2.84
C LYS A 6 -34.75 -4.25 1.74
N LEU A 7 -34.95 -3.77 0.51
CA LEU A 7 -34.00 -4.03 -0.60
C LEU A 7 -32.73 -3.15 -0.56
N ARG A 8 -32.74 -2.02 0.17
CA ARG A 8 -31.53 -1.19 0.36
C ARG A 8 -30.53 -1.76 1.37
N LEU A 9 -30.89 -2.78 2.15
CA LEU A 9 -30.03 -3.43 3.14
C LEU A 9 -29.21 -4.61 2.58
N TRP A 10 -29.41 -5.03 1.33
CA TRP A 10 -28.75 -6.22 0.73
C TRP A 10 -27.48 -5.92 -0.06
N TRP A 11 -27.02 -4.65 -0.11
CA TRP A 11 -25.84 -4.25 -0.88
C TRP A 11 -24.63 -3.85 -0.04
N PHE A 12 -24.62 -4.16 1.25
CA PHE A 12 -23.46 -3.94 2.09
C PHE A 12 -22.67 -5.24 2.26
N LYS A 13 -21.40 -5.17 1.90
CA LYS A 13 -20.27 -6.12 2.05
C LYS A 13 -20.63 -7.45 2.76
N ILE A 14 -20.24 -8.56 2.16
CA ILE A 14 -20.24 -9.92 2.76
C ILE A 14 -19.66 -9.91 4.19
N MET A 15 -18.76 -8.98 4.51
CA MET A 15 -18.14 -8.79 5.83
C MET A 15 -19.04 -8.09 6.87
N ASP A 16 -20.07 -7.34 6.48
CA ASP A 16 -20.85 -6.54 7.43
C ASP A 16 -21.68 -7.36 8.45
N ASN A 17 -21.80 -8.67 8.26
CA ASN A 17 -22.57 -9.57 9.12
C ASN A 17 -21.73 -10.71 9.74
N THR A 18 -20.43 -10.76 9.49
CA THR A 18 -19.57 -11.77 10.11
C THR A 18 -19.23 -11.30 11.53
N MET A 19 -19.46 -12.12 12.53
CA MET A 19 -19.09 -11.82 13.92
C MET A 19 -17.55 -11.67 14.01
N ALA A 20 -17.08 -10.63 14.72
CA ALA A 20 -15.69 -10.21 14.65
C ALA A 20 -14.66 -11.29 15.04
N LEU A 21 -14.97 -12.13 16.04
CA LEU A 21 -14.10 -13.25 16.45
C LEU A 21 -14.01 -14.38 15.41
N LEU A 22 -14.89 -14.39 14.39
CA LEU A 22 -14.84 -15.34 13.28
C LEU A 22 -13.92 -14.88 12.14
N LEU A 23 -13.34 -13.68 12.21
CA LEU A 23 -12.33 -13.19 11.27
C LEU A 23 -10.96 -13.83 11.56
N SER A 24 -10.89 -15.16 11.53
CA SER A 24 -9.73 -15.93 11.92
C SER A 24 -9.73 -17.30 11.23
N ASP A 25 -8.59 -17.96 11.19
CA ASP A 25 -8.52 -19.36 10.80
C ASP A 25 -9.18 -20.25 11.87
N THR A 26 -9.84 -21.31 11.43
CA THR A 26 -10.57 -22.27 12.30
C THR A 26 -9.75 -22.75 13.49
N TYR A 27 -8.48 -23.11 13.28
CA TYR A 27 -7.64 -23.67 14.35
C TYR A 27 -7.35 -22.69 15.50
N LYS A 28 -7.44 -21.38 15.25
CA LYS A 28 -7.28 -20.35 16.31
C LYS A 28 -8.42 -20.41 17.32
N GLN A 29 -9.60 -20.82 16.91
CA GLN A 29 -10.80 -20.84 17.74
C GLN A 29 -10.79 -21.91 18.83
N CYS A 30 -9.84 -22.87 18.78
CA CYS A 30 -9.68 -23.90 19.81
C CYS A 30 -8.35 -23.82 20.59
N HIS A 31 -7.51 -22.80 20.30
CA HIS A 31 -6.21 -22.66 20.98
C HIS A 31 -6.31 -22.31 22.47
N ASP A 32 -7.36 -21.60 22.89
CA ASP A 32 -7.62 -21.29 24.29
C ASP A 32 -7.62 -22.54 25.18
N ARG A 33 -8.20 -23.65 24.69
CA ARG A 33 -8.22 -24.97 25.37
C ARG A 33 -6.90 -25.73 25.28
N MET A 34 -5.99 -25.33 24.38
CA MET A 34 -4.72 -26.02 24.11
C MET A 34 -3.53 -25.37 24.82
N TYR A 35 -3.66 -24.11 25.23
CA TYR A 35 -2.62 -23.48 26.03
C TYR A 35 -2.53 -24.15 27.41
N PRO A 36 -1.32 -24.18 28.01
CA PRO A 36 -1.15 -24.69 29.36
C PRO A 36 -2.05 -23.99 30.36
N ASN A 37 -2.60 -24.74 31.30
CA ASN A 37 -3.28 -24.15 32.48
C ASN A 37 -2.31 -23.20 33.19
N GLY A 38 -2.82 -22.08 33.70
CA GLY A 38 -2.00 -21.07 34.39
C GLY A 38 -1.27 -20.11 33.47
N LEU A 39 -1.54 -20.14 32.15
CA LEU A 39 -1.06 -19.09 31.21
C LEU A 39 -1.76 -17.77 31.52
N THR A 40 -1.00 -16.77 31.99
CA THR A 40 -1.50 -15.44 32.37
C THR A 40 -0.97 -14.34 31.42
N LYS A 41 0.14 -14.58 30.73
CA LYS A 41 0.76 -13.60 29.83
C LYS A 41 1.26 -14.27 28.57
N LEU A 42 1.02 -13.63 27.41
CA LEU A 42 1.64 -13.99 26.14
C LEU A 42 2.16 -12.73 25.47
N VAL A 43 3.32 -12.80 24.83
CA VAL A 43 3.88 -11.72 24.03
C VAL A 43 4.23 -12.25 22.65
N SER A 44 3.80 -11.52 21.63
CA SER A 44 4.03 -11.85 20.23
C SER A 44 4.61 -10.68 19.47
N TYR A 45 5.46 -10.98 18.49
CA TYR A 45 6.07 -9.96 17.62
C TYR A 45 5.70 -10.20 16.16
N TRP A 46 5.39 -9.12 15.44
CA TRP A 46 5.21 -9.08 14.00
C TRP A 46 6.49 -8.53 13.35
N VAL A 47 7.09 -9.33 12.45
CA VAL A 47 8.47 -9.13 12.01
C VAL A 47 8.61 -9.40 10.51
N PRO A 48 9.22 -8.50 9.70
CA PRO A 48 9.77 -8.81 8.40
C PRO A 48 11.10 -9.56 8.60
N ARG A 49 11.18 -10.86 8.22
CA ARG A 49 12.32 -11.70 8.62
C ARG A 49 13.43 -11.77 7.57
N LYS A 50 13.08 -11.71 6.30
CA LYS A 50 14.02 -11.78 5.19
C LYS A 50 13.38 -11.28 3.91
N SER A 51 14.08 -10.47 3.15
CA SER A 51 13.68 -10.07 1.81
C SER A 51 13.99 -11.16 0.77
N MET A 52 13.07 -11.33 -0.19
CA MET A 52 13.31 -12.10 -1.42
C MET A 52 13.97 -11.23 -2.51
N LEU A 53 13.98 -9.90 -2.33
CA LEU A 53 14.60 -8.93 -3.23
C LEU A 53 16.09 -8.80 -2.88
N GLU A 54 16.94 -8.79 -3.90
CA GLU A 54 18.41 -8.76 -3.70
C GLU A 54 18.90 -7.42 -3.16
N ASN A 55 18.25 -6.32 -3.61
CA ASN A 55 18.69 -4.96 -3.29
C ASN A 55 17.77 -4.22 -2.31
N GLN A 56 16.80 -4.90 -1.69
CA GLN A 56 15.86 -4.32 -0.73
C GLN A 56 15.88 -5.09 0.58
N ASN A 57 16.62 -4.60 1.56
CA ASN A 57 16.80 -5.24 2.88
C ASN A 57 16.01 -4.55 4.00
N GLU A 58 15.19 -3.57 3.67
CA GLU A 58 14.32 -2.86 4.58
C GLU A 58 12.89 -2.87 4.04
N MET A 59 11.91 -2.76 4.93
CA MET A 59 10.50 -2.69 4.60
C MET A 59 9.90 -1.42 5.19
N VAL A 60 9.11 -0.68 4.42
CA VAL A 60 8.32 0.43 4.95
C VAL A 60 7.18 -0.12 5.79
N PHE A 61 7.13 0.23 7.06
CA PHE A 61 6.04 -0.14 7.96
C PHE A 61 4.86 0.83 7.80
N PHE A 62 3.68 0.32 7.42
CA PHE A 62 2.48 1.14 7.19
C PHE A 62 1.20 0.32 7.30
N GLY A 63 0.10 0.94 7.79
CA GLY A 63 -1.25 0.39 7.77
C GLY A 63 -1.81 0.01 9.15
N LEU A 64 -1.00 0.01 10.22
CA LEU A 64 -1.43 -0.43 11.55
C LEU A 64 -2.50 0.51 12.16
N GLN A 65 -2.35 1.83 12.03
CA GLN A 65 -3.32 2.80 12.55
C GLN A 65 -4.70 2.62 11.91
N ALA A 66 -4.75 2.41 10.60
CA ALA A 66 -6.00 2.14 9.90
C ALA A 66 -6.62 0.81 10.36
N PHE A 67 -5.80 -0.24 10.51
CA PHE A 67 -6.24 -1.53 11.05
C PHE A 67 -6.85 -1.39 12.46
N ILE A 68 -6.21 -0.67 13.36
CA ILE A 68 -6.73 -0.43 14.71
C ILE A 68 -8.07 0.29 14.66
N LYS A 69 -8.16 1.40 13.92
CA LYS A 69 -9.40 2.20 13.80
C LYS A 69 -10.53 1.42 13.14
N GLU A 70 -10.24 0.70 12.05
CA GLU A 70 -11.25 0.00 11.28
C GLU A 70 -11.71 -1.29 11.96
N TYR A 71 -10.78 -2.13 12.40
CA TYR A 71 -11.10 -3.46 12.92
C TYR A 71 -11.20 -3.50 14.43
N LEU A 72 -10.17 -3.09 15.17
CA LEU A 72 -10.16 -3.27 16.63
C LEU A 72 -11.14 -2.36 17.33
N MET A 73 -11.29 -1.13 16.85
CA MET A 73 -12.24 -0.16 17.43
C MET A 73 -13.60 -0.21 16.73
N GLY A 74 -13.62 -0.20 15.38
CA GLY A 74 -14.87 -0.09 14.63
C GLY A 74 -15.60 -1.40 14.44
N TYR A 75 -14.95 -2.39 13.83
CA TYR A 75 -15.59 -3.65 13.47
C TYR A 75 -15.91 -4.52 14.71
N PHE A 76 -14.97 -4.64 15.64
CA PHE A 76 -15.21 -5.37 16.90
C PHE A 76 -16.32 -4.75 17.72
N GLN A 77 -16.36 -3.42 17.82
CA GLN A 77 -17.44 -2.76 18.55
C GLN A 77 -18.79 -3.14 17.94
N LYS A 78 -18.98 -2.93 16.64
CA LYS A 78 -20.26 -3.15 15.95
C LYS A 78 -20.66 -4.63 15.86
N ASN A 79 -19.71 -5.52 15.56
CA ASN A 79 -20.00 -6.92 15.21
C ASN A 79 -19.58 -7.93 16.28
N PHE A 80 -19.33 -7.46 17.50
CA PHE A 80 -19.10 -8.30 18.67
C PHE A 80 -19.66 -7.65 19.95
N PHE A 81 -19.14 -6.49 20.37
CA PHE A 81 -19.52 -5.90 21.66
C PHE A 81 -20.93 -5.28 21.69
N ASP A 82 -21.42 -4.73 20.59
CA ASP A 82 -22.77 -4.14 20.49
C ASP A 82 -23.87 -5.20 20.25
N LEU A 83 -23.51 -6.45 19.96
CA LEU A 83 -24.48 -7.54 19.85
C LEU A 83 -25.05 -7.90 21.22
N SER A 84 -26.30 -8.36 21.30
CA SER A 84 -26.77 -9.04 22.49
C SER A 84 -26.00 -10.37 22.67
N GLU A 85 -25.87 -10.83 23.92
CA GLU A 85 -25.18 -12.10 24.20
C GLU A 85 -25.80 -13.27 23.43
N ASP A 86 -27.13 -13.31 23.31
CA ASP A 86 -27.83 -14.37 22.54
C ASP A 86 -27.53 -14.30 21.05
N GLU A 87 -27.49 -13.09 20.44
CA GLU A 87 -27.12 -12.93 19.02
C GLU A 87 -25.67 -13.33 18.79
N MET A 88 -24.77 -12.88 19.64
CA MET A 88 -23.34 -13.22 19.57
C MET A 88 -23.13 -14.73 19.66
N LEU A 89 -23.75 -15.40 20.66
CA LEU A 89 -23.67 -16.86 20.82
C LEU A 89 -24.23 -17.61 19.62
N THR A 90 -25.38 -17.17 19.08
CA THR A 90 -25.99 -17.80 17.91
C THR A 90 -25.06 -17.71 16.69
N LEU A 91 -24.55 -16.53 16.38
CA LEU A 91 -23.64 -16.34 15.22
C LEU A 91 -22.35 -17.16 15.38
N TYR A 92 -21.80 -17.21 16.59
CA TYR A 92 -20.59 -17.98 16.87
C TYR A 92 -20.82 -19.48 16.74
N THR A 93 -21.85 -20.01 17.42
CA THR A 93 -22.14 -21.46 17.43
C THR A 93 -22.56 -21.98 16.06
N ASP A 94 -23.40 -21.25 15.31
CA ASP A 94 -23.79 -21.63 13.96
C ASP A 94 -22.59 -21.83 13.02
N SER A 95 -21.57 -20.98 13.16
CA SER A 95 -20.34 -21.07 12.39
C SER A 95 -19.42 -22.18 12.87
N MET A 96 -19.22 -22.26 14.20
CA MET A 96 -18.27 -23.21 14.77
C MET A 96 -18.76 -24.65 14.77
N ASP A 97 -20.07 -24.88 14.88
CA ASP A 97 -20.68 -26.21 14.75
C ASP A 97 -20.42 -26.79 13.35
N VAL A 98 -20.43 -25.94 12.31
CA VAL A 98 -20.10 -26.35 10.92
C VAL A 98 -18.60 -26.62 10.77
N GLN A 99 -17.76 -25.76 11.37
CA GLN A 99 -16.30 -25.80 11.16
C GLN A 99 -15.63 -26.96 11.91
N ILE A 100 -15.94 -27.16 13.18
CA ILE A 100 -15.26 -28.13 14.05
C ILE A 100 -16.19 -29.00 14.85
N GLY A 101 -17.50 -28.77 14.77
CA GLY A 101 -18.51 -29.50 15.53
C GLY A 101 -18.71 -29.00 16.93
N ARG A 102 -19.91 -29.28 17.47
CA ARG A 102 -20.30 -28.91 18.83
C ARG A 102 -19.30 -29.54 19.83
N ASP A 103 -19.07 -28.90 20.96
CA ASP A 103 -18.18 -29.33 22.04
C ASP A 103 -16.65 -29.20 21.79
N ASN A 104 -16.23 -28.72 20.61
CA ASN A 104 -14.81 -28.56 20.30
C ASN A 104 -14.27 -27.12 20.48
N TYR A 105 -15.08 -26.21 21.00
CA TYR A 105 -14.73 -24.82 21.31
C TYR A 105 -15.22 -24.42 22.68
N ASP A 106 -14.74 -23.29 23.22
CA ASP A 106 -15.07 -22.79 24.55
C ASP A 106 -15.94 -21.53 24.45
N LEU A 107 -17.18 -21.61 24.93
CA LEU A 107 -18.10 -20.46 24.93
C LEU A 107 -17.88 -19.55 26.16
N ASP A 108 -17.40 -20.06 27.27
CA ASP A 108 -17.29 -19.28 28.51
C ASP A 108 -16.32 -18.10 28.31
N LYS A 109 -15.18 -18.35 27.65
CA LYS A 109 -14.18 -17.30 27.34
C LYS A 109 -14.69 -16.28 26.34
N ILE A 110 -15.51 -16.69 25.37
CA ILE A 110 -16.13 -15.78 24.40
C ILE A 110 -17.13 -14.87 25.11
N VAL A 111 -17.97 -15.44 26.00
CA VAL A 111 -18.92 -14.69 26.83
C VAL A 111 -18.18 -13.75 27.77
N GLU A 112 -17.11 -14.20 28.43
CA GLU A 112 -16.31 -13.35 29.31
C GLU A 112 -15.73 -12.15 28.56
N LEU A 113 -15.19 -12.36 27.33
CA LEU A 113 -14.67 -11.28 26.50
C LEU A 113 -15.78 -10.32 26.07
N HIS A 114 -16.94 -10.83 25.66
CA HIS A 114 -18.08 -10.00 25.28
C HIS A 114 -18.55 -9.11 26.45
N ARG A 115 -18.66 -9.69 27.65
CA ARG A 115 -19.05 -8.96 28.88
C ARG A 115 -18.02 -7.93 29.32
N LEU A 116 -16.75 -8.12 29.00
CA LEU A 116 -15.68 -7.14 29.25
C LEU A 116 -15.87 -5.84 28.44
N GLY A 117 -16.41 -5.94 27.23
CA GLY A 117 -16.81 -4.80 26.42
C GLY A 117 -15.67 -4.13 25.64
N TYR A 118 -14.45 -4.66 25.70
CA TYR A 118 -13.28 -4.18 24.94
C TYR A 118 -12.27 -5.30 24.72
N LEU A 119 -11.31 -5.09 23.80
CA LEU A 119 -10.21 -6.03 23.58
C LEU A 119 -9.10 -5.78 24.62
N PRO A 120 -8.83 -6.70 25.57
CA PRO A 120 -7.82 -6.54 26.62
C PRO A 120 -6.41 -6.82 26.06
N LEU A 121 -5.99 -5.99 25.12
CA LEU A 121 -4.70 -6.06 24.45
C LEU A 121 -3.95 -4.74 24.59
N GLU A 122 -2.63 -4.83 24.68
CA GLU A 122 -1.71 -3.73 24.41
C GLU A 122 -0.91 -4.03 23.17
N ILE A 123 -0.91 -3.08 22.21
CA ILE A 123 -0.11 -3.11 20.99
C ILE A 123 0.90 -1.98 21.08
N ARG A 124 2.19 -2.35 21.00
CA ARG A 124 3.30 -1.42 20.90
C ARG A 124 3.92 -1.55 19.51
N ALA A 125 4.25 -0.43 18.86
CA ALA A 125 4.77 -0.46 17.51
C ALA A 125 5.78 0.65 17.25
N LEU A 126 6.62 0.45 16.21
CA LEU A 126 7.39 1.52 15.60
C LEU A 126 6.43 2.56 14.99
N PRO A 127 6.86 3.80 14.80
CA PRO A 127 6.11 4.77 14.01
C PRO A 127 5.93 4.30 12.55
N GLU A 128 4.74 4.51 11.98
CA GLU A 128 4.51 4.22 10.56
C GLU A 128 5.39 5.11 9.66
N GLY A 129 5.79 4.61 8.50
CA GLY A 129 6.79 5.25 7.63
C GLY A 129 8.24 4.92 8.01
N THR A 130 8.47 4.16 9.08
CA THR A 130 9.81 3.66 9.41
C THR A 130 10.28 2.67 8.37
N LEU A 131 11.50 2.83 7.86
CA LEU A 131 12.24 1.81 7.11
C LEU A 131 12.80 0.80 8.12
N VAL A 132 12.26 -0.41 8.09
CA VAL A 132 12.55 -1.45 9.08
C VAL A 132 13.46 -2.51 8.48
N PRO A 133 14.69 -2.69 9.01
CA PRO A 133 15.58 -3.75 8.57
C PRO A 133 14.99 -5.14 8.82
N MET A 134 15.33 -6.09 7.96
CA MET A 134 14.90 -7.48 8.14
C MET A 134 15.36 -8.03 9.49
N GLY A 135 14.45 -8.72 10.18
CA GLY A 135 14.67 -9.27 11.52
C GLY A 135 14.32 -8.32 12.67
N VAL A 136 14.00 -7.05 12.41
CA VAL A 136 13.57 -6.10 13.46
C VAL A 136 12.04 -6.14 13.61
N PRO A 137 11.50 -6.35 14.83
CA PRO A 137 10.05 -6.30 15.06
C PRO A 137 9.46 -4.93 14.79
N CYS A 138 8.34 -4.88 14.05
CA CYS A 138 7.55 -3.66 13.86
C CYS A 138 6.51 -3.51 14.96
N ILE A 139 5.95 -4.63 15.45
CA ILE A 139 4.84 -4.66 16.39
C ILE A 139 5.10 -5.68 17.49
N GLU A 140 4.76 -5.30 18.72
CA GLU A 140 4.68 -6.15 19.92
C GLU A 140 3.24 -6.16 20.41
N ILE A 141 2.68 -7.34 20.67
CA ILE A 141 1.31 -7.51 21.16
C ILE A 141 1.32 -8.34 22.43
N THR A 142 0.61 -7.88 23.45
CA THR A 142 0.44 -8.61 24.71
C THR A 142 -0.99 -8.42 25.26
N ASN A 143 -1.44 -9.33 26.11
CA ASN A 143 -2.69 -9.18 26.86
C ASN A 143 -2.50 -8.25 28.07
N THR A 144 -3.56 -7.50 28.42
CA THR A 144 -3.63 -6.64 29.60
C THR A 144 -4.36 -7.30 30.75
N ASP A 145 -5.23 -8.27 30.47
CA ASP A 145 -5.93 -9.11 31.47
C ASP A 145 -5.44 -10.56 31.34
N ASP A 146 -5.11 -11.18 32.47
CA ASP A 146 -4.53 -12.52 32.57
C ASP A 146 -5.41 -13.63 31.96
N LYS A 147 -6.73 -13.46 31.91
CA LYS A 147 -7.69 -14.42 31.36
C LYS A 147 -7.64 -14.49 29.82
N PHE A 148 -7.11 -13.47 29.16
CA PHE A 148 -7.17 -13.33 27.70
C PHE A 148 -5.81 -13.45 27.01
N ALA A 149 -4.85 -14.14 27.59
CA ALA A 149 -3.55 -14.41 26.97
C ALA A 149 -3.69 -15.12 25.61
N TRP A 150 -4.70 -15.96 25.41
CA TRP A 150 -4.99 -16.64 24.16
C TRP A 150 -5.30 -15.68 23.00
N LEU A 151 -5.87 -14.51 23.28
CA LEU A 151 -6.28 -13.51 22.29
C LEU A 151 -5.09 -12.92 21.55
N VAL A 152 -3.90 -12.89 22.16
CA VAL A 152 -2.66 -12.36 21.56
C VAL A 152 -2.30 -13.07 20.25
N GLN A 153 -2.43 -14.39 20.19
CA GLN A 153 -2.18 -15.14 18.96
C GLN A 153 -3.41 -15.32 18.08
N TRP A 154 -4.60 -15.12 18.63
CA TRP A 154 -5.82 -15.15 17.86
C TRP A 154 -5.83 -14.05 16.80
N ILE A 155 -5.38 -12.83 17.15
CA ILE A 155 -5.37 -11.67 16.25
C ILE A 155 -4.42 -11.80 15.03
N GLU A 156 -3.52 -12.81 15.02
CA GLU A 156 -2.54 -13.01 13.96
C GLU A 156 -3.18 -13.01 12.56
N CYS A 157 -4.31 -13.70 12.38
CA CYS A 157 -4.89 -13.88 11.06
C CYS A 157 -5.34 -12.57 10.45
N ILE A 158 -6.18 -11.82 11.17
CA ILE A 158 -6.69 -10.55 10.67
C ILE A 158 -5.58 -9.50 10.52
N LEU A 159 -4.67 -9.42 11.49
CA LEU A 159 -3.53 -8.51 11.45
C LEU A 159 -2.64 -8.80 10.22
N GLN A 160 -2.38 -10.07 9.93
CA GLN A 160 -1.58 -10.45 8.77
C GLN A 160 -2.25 -10.05 7.46
N VAL A 161 -3.53 -10.40 7.28
CA VAL A 161 -4.28 -10.08 6.05
C VAL A 161 -4.26 -8.58 5.76
N GLU A 162 -4.42 -7.76 6.80
CA GLU A 162 -4.59 -6.33 6.67
C GLU A 162 -3.27 -5.55 6.50
N LEU A 163 -2.14 -6.06 7.00
CA LEU A 163 -0.88 -5.31 7.03
C LEU A 163 0.18 -5.71 6.02
N TRP A 164 0.28 -7.02 5.67
CA TRP A 164 1.43 -7.42 4.85
C TRP A 164 1.48 -6.72 3.50
N LYS A 165 0.32 -6.56 2.86
CA LYS A 165 0.25 -5.98 1.52
C LYS A 165 0.47 -4.46 1.52
N PRO A 166 -0.15 -3.65 2.40
CA PRO A 166 0.19 -2.24 2.57
C PRO A 166 1.69 -1.98 2.79
N CYS A 167 2.36 -2.76 3.66
CA CYS A 167 3.79 -2.64 3.87
C CYS A 167 4.61 -2.96 2.60
N CYS A 168 4.26 -4.04 1.88
CA CYS A 168 4.91 -4.37 0.61
C CYS A 168 4.74 -3.24 -0.42
N HIS A 169 3.53 -2.69 -0.55
CA HIS A 169 3.26 -1.63 -1.53
C HIS A 169 3.87 -0.29 -1.16
N ALA A 170 3.91 0.05 0.14
CA ALA A 170 4.66 1.21 0.62
C ALA A 170 6.16 1.08 0.27
N THR A 171 6.71 -0.13 0.42
CA THR A 171 8.11 -0.42 0.07
C THR A 171 8.34 -0.32 -1.45
N ILE A 172 7.45 -0.89 -2.26
CA ILE A 172 7.53 -0.76 -3.73
C ILE A 172 7.46 0.72 -4.15
N GLY A 173 6.51 1.49 -3.59
CA GLY A 173 6.41 2.92 -3.83
C GLY A 173 7.69 3.66 -3.46
N HIS A 174 8.32 3.28 -2.34
CA HIS A 174 9.60 3.85 -1.91
C HIS A 174 10.73 3.53 -2.91
N MET A 175 10.84 2.30 -3.41
CA MET A 175 11.84 1.93 -4.44
C MET A 175 11.68 2.76 -5.72
N TYR A 176 10.45 2.97 -6.21
CA TYR A 176 10.21 3.87 -7.35
C TYR A 176 10.60 5.31 -7.04
N ARG A 177 10.33 5.77 -5.82
CA ARG A 177 10.66 7.13 -5.39
C ARG A 177 12.16 7.36 -5.31
N GLU A 178 12.96 6.43 -4.82
CA GLU A 178 14.41 6.53 -4.78
C GLU A 178 15.01 6.70 -6.19
N ILE A 179 14.53 5.88 -7.14
CA ILE A 179 14.94 5.99 -8.55
C ILE A 179 14.50 7.36 -9.12
N ALA A 180 13.28 7.79 -8.87
CA ALA A 180 12.78 9.08 -9.34
C ALA A 180 13.58 10.24 -8.76
N ASP A 181 13.84 10.25 -7.46
CA ASP A 181 14.63 11.30 -6.80
C ASP A 181 16.07 11.35 -7.33
N TYR A 182 16.70 10.19 -7.58
CA TYR A 182 18.04 10.15 -8.19
C TYR A 182 18.07 10.85 -9.55
N TRP A 183 17.17 10.48 -10.47
CA TRP A 183 17.16 11.05 -11.84
C TRP A 183 16.69 12.51 -11.87
N TYR A 184 15.72 12.88 -11.03
CA TYR A 184 15.26 14.25 -10.91
C TYR A 184 16.36 15.15 -10.30
N ASN A 185 17.03 14.70 -9.25
CA ASN A 185 18.16 15.42 -8.67
C ASN A 185 19.31 15.57 -9.67
N LYS A 186 19.56 14.56 -10.52
CA LYS A 186 20.64 14.61 -11.51
C LYS A 186 20.33 15.55 -12.67
N THR A 187 19.09 15.57 -13.16
CA THR A 187 18.78 16.14 -14.49
C THR A 187 17.84 17.33 -14.49
N THR A 188 17.21 17.68 -13.35
CA THR A 188 16.28 18.82 -13.26
C THR A 188 16.82 19.92 -12.34
N ASP A 189 16.25 21.13 -12.43
CA ASP A 189 16.61 22.26 -11.59
C ASP A 189 15.92 22.23 -10.22
N GLY A 190 16.05 21.10 -9.51
CA GLY A 190 15.52 20.93 -8.15
C GLY A 190 14.04 20.54 -8.07
N LEU A 191 13.47 20.00 -9.15
CA LEU A 191 12.12 19.43 -9.09
C LEU A 191 12.13 18.13 -8.27
N PRO A 192 11.15 17.92 -7.37
CA PRO A 192 11.04 16.68 -6.60
C PRO A 192 10.52 15.53 -7.45
N GLY A 193 10.99 14.31 -7.17
CA GLY A 193 10.57 13.09 -7.87
C GLY A 193 9.14 12.62 -7.57
N ASN A 194 8.47 13.17 -6.56
CA ASN A 194 7.14 12.74 -6.09
C ASN A 194 5.98 12.92 -7.09
N MET A 195 6.22 13.60 -8.20
CA MET A 195 5.27 13.79 -9.29
C MET A 195 5.56 12.90 -10.51
N ALA A 196 6.65 12.12 -10.49
CA ALA A 196 7.13 11.36 -11.65
C ALA A 196 6.22 10.17 -12.02
N CYS A 197 5.67 9.50 -11.01
CA CYS A 197 4.86 8.31 -11.17
C CYS A 197 3.46 8.49 -10.59
N ALA A 198 2.48 7.89 -11.28
CA ALA A 198 1.09 7.80 -10.85
C ALA A 198 0.69 6.34 -10.69
N ASP A 199 -0.12 6.02 -9.71
CA ASP A 199 -0.72 4.69 -9.56
C ASP A 199 -1.88 4.50 -10.55
N PHE A 200 -1.79 3.46 -11.38
CA PHE A 200 -2.82 2.98 -12.31
C PHE A 200 -3.27 1.55 -11.98
N GLY A 201 -3.00 1.07 -10.75
CA GLY A 201 -3.14 -0.33 -10.38
C GLY A 201 -4.55 -0.81 -10.06
N MET A 202 -5.53 0.06 -9.82
CA MET A 202 -6.84 -0.28 -9.24
C MET A 202 -7.49 -1.52 -9.84
N ARG A 203 -7.68 -1.55 -11.17
CA ARG A 203 -8.44 -2.60 -11.87
C ARG A 203 -7.77 -3.96 -11.91
N GLY A 204 -6.50 -4.05 -11.54
CA GLY A 204 -5.76 -5.31 -11.47
C GLY A 204 -5.57 -5.85 -10.05
N MET A 205 -6.18 -5.23 -9.04
CA MET A 205 -6.21 -5.75 -7.68
C MET A 205 -7.36 -6.75 -7.49
N SER A 206 -7.24 -7.63 -6.50
CA SER A 206 -8.19 -8.72 -6.27
C SER A 206 -9.55 -8.28 -5.70
N CYS A 207 -9.59 -7.14 -5.01
CA CYS A 207 -10.81 -6.55 -4.47
C CYS A 207 -10.64 -5.05 -4.22
N MET A 208 -11.75 -4.35 -3.93
CA MET A 208 -11.76 -2.91 -3.71
C MET A 208 -10.95 -2.48 -2.48
N ASP A 209 -10.98 -3.27 -1.41
CA ASP A 209 -10.22 -2.97 -0.19
C ASP A 209 -8.72 -3.08 -0.46
N GLU A 210 -8.29 -4.10 -1.18
CA GLU A 210 -6.90 -4.23 -1.63
C GLU A 210 -6.48 -3.05 -2.51
N ALA A 211 -7.27 -2.72 -3.53
CA ALA A 211 -6.98 -1.58 -4.41
C ALA A 211 -6.83 -0.27 -3.61
N THR A 212 -7.75 -0.02 -2.69
CA THR A 212 -7.76 1.16 -1.83
C THR A 212 -6.49 1.26 -0.97
N ARG A 213 -6.14 0.18 -0.27
CA ARG A 213 -5.00 0.15 0.66
C ARG A 213 -3.64 0.19 -0.06
N CYS A 214 -3.54 -0.50 -1.19
CA CYS A 214 -2.34 -0.48 -2.02
C CYS A 214 -2.07 0.92 -2.57
N SER A 215 -3.10 1.58 -3.10
CA SER A 215 -2.98 2.95 -3.60
C SER A 215 -2.74 3.97 -2.48
N ALA A 216 -3.33 3.78 -1.29
CA ALA A 216 -3.01 4.59 -0.12
C ALA A 216 -1.53 4.47 0.29
N SER A 217 -0.98 3.24 0.24
CA SER A 217 0.45 2.99 0.50
C SER A 217 1.36 3.65 -0.53
N TRP A 218 0.96 3.65 -1.82
CA TRP A 218 1.65 4.34 -2.90
C TRP A 218 1.74 5.85 -2.66
N LEU A 219 0.67 6.46 -2.14
CA LEU A 219 0.60 7.89 -1.85
C LEU A 219 1.56 8.35 -0.74
N LEU A 220 2.19 7.44 0.00
CA LEU A 220 3.31 7.80 0.87
C LEU A 220 4.49 8.37 0.06
N SER A 221 4.76 7.81 -1.12
CA SER A 221 5.90 8.14 -1.96
C SER A 221 5.59 9.14 -3.07
N PHE A 222 4.40 9.08 -3.64
CA PHE A 222 3.96 9.92 -4.77
C PHE A 222 2.67 10.68 -4.45
N ASN A 223 2.43 11.74 -5.22
CA ASN A 223 1.22 12.56 -5.04
C ASN A 223 0.06 12.14 -5.95
N LYS A 224 0.27 11.18 -6.87
CA LYS A 224 -0.68 10.85 -7.93
C LYS A 224 -1.22 9.43 -7.82
N THR A 225 -2.55 9.29 -7.96
CA THR A 225 -3.25 8.02 -8.11
C THR A 225 -4.49 8.18 -8.97
N SER A 226 -4.86 7.13 -9.69
CA SER A 226 -6.17 7.00 -10.35
C SER A 226 -7.20 6.26 -9.49
N THR A 227 -6.81 5.77 -8.32
CA THR A 227 -7.67 5.02 -7.40
C THR A 227 -8.35 5.98 -6.42
N ILE A 228 -9.52 6.50 -6.80
CA ILE A 228 -10.27 7.49 -6.01
C ILE A 228 -10.51 7.06 -4.55
N PRO A 229 -10.89 5.80 -4.23
CA PRO A 229 -11.12 5.38 -2.84
C PRO A 229 -9.92 5.57 -1.90
N ALA A 230 -8.68 5.55 -2.42
CA ALA A 230 -7.48 5.76 -1.61
C ALA A 230 -7.45 7.15 -0.96
N ILE A 231 -8.00 8.17 -1.60
CA ILE A 231 -8.10 9.54 -1.07
C ILE A 231 -8.93 9.54 0.21
N ASN A 232 -10.15 8.98 0.13
CA ASN A 232 -11.03 8.89 1.29
C ASN A 232 -10.42 8.04 2.43
N TYR A 233 -9.65 7.01 2.08
CA TYR A 233 -9.00 6.15 3.06
C TYR A 233 -7.94 6.90 3.87
N ILE A 234 -7.03 7.63 3.22
CA ILE A 234 -5.99 8.38 3.93
C ILE A 234 -6.55 9.60 4.65
N ASP A 235 -7.59 10.26 4.13
CA ASP A 235 -8.28 11.34 4.84
C ASP A 235 -8.95 10.81 6.13
N ARG A 236 -9.63 9.66 6.03
CA ARG A 236 -10.37 9.08 7.16
C ARG A 236 -9.45 8.55 8.26
N TYR A 237 -8.41 7.81 7.89
CA TYR A 237 -7.60 7.08 8.86
C TYR A 237 -6.32 7.83 9.28
N TYR A 238 -5.84 8.76 8.45
CA TYR A 238 -4.56 9.45 8.64
C TYR A 238 -4.65 10.96 8.57
N ASN A 239 -5.85 11.52 8.50
CA ASN A 239 -6.09 12.97 8.44
C ASN A 239 -5.18 13.66 7.39
N ALA A 240 -5.16 13.12 6.17
CA ALA A 240 -4.26 13.54 5.11
C ALA A 240 -4.56 14.95 4.57
N ASP A 241 -5.83 15.38 4.64
CA ASP A 241 -6.32 16.62 4.03
C ASP A 241 -5.89 16.73 2.56
N CYS A 242 -6.21 15.70 1.79
CA CYS A 242 -5.76 15.52 0.41
C CYS A 242 -6.03 16.73 -0.45
N LYS A 243 -7.19 17.38 -0.26
CA LYS A 243 -7.60 18.56 -1.04
C LYS A 243 -6.63 19.72 -0.87
N ASN A 244 -6.20 20.02 0.35
CA ASN A 244 -5.33 21.17 0.63
C ASN A 244 -3.85 20.83 0.43
N ASN A 245 -3.46 19.56 0.62
CA ASN A 245 -2.08 19.12 0.50
C ASN A 245 -1.69 18.61 -0.90
N GLY A 246 -2.62 18.59 -1.85
CA GLY A 246 -2.34 18.14 -3.22
C GLY A 246 -1.87 16.68 -3.29
N ILE A 247 -2.49 15.81 -2.50
CA ILE A 247 -2.24 14.36 -2.45
C ILE A 247 -3.43 13.64 -3.09
N GLY A 248 -3.16 12.58 -3.85
CA GLY A 248 -4.21 11.84 -4.57
C GLY A 248 -4.63 12.52 -5.88
N ILE A 249 -3.74 13.29 -6.50
CA ILE A 249 -4.02 14.00 -7.74
C ILE A 249 -4.24 12.99 -8.88
N GLY A 250 -5.39 13.10 -9.55
CA GLY A 250 -5.68 12.44 -10.83
C GLY A 250 -5.37 13.35 -12.01
N ALA A 251 -5.63 12.85 -13.21
CA ALA A 251 -5.55 13.63 -14.45
C ALA A 251 -6.76 13.39 -15.32
N VAL A 252 -7.22 14.41 -16.03
CA VAL A 252 -8.12 14.23 -17.18
C VAL A 252 -7.41 13.36 -18.19
N SER A 253 -8.09 12.32 -18.68
CA SER A 253 -7.48 11.35 -19.59
C SER A 253 -8.51 10.75 -20.52
N THR A 254 -8.13 10.50 -21.77
CA THR A 254 -8.93 9.70 -22.69
C THR A 254 -8.64 8.22 -22.52
N GLU A 255 -9.48 7.39 -23.13
CA GLU A 255 -9.24 5.95 -23.32
C GLU A 255 -9.57 5.56 -24.77
N HIS A 256 -9.25 4.33 -25.17
CA HIS A 256 -9.47 3.84 -26.54
C HIS A 256 -10.93 3.93 -27.01
N SER A 257 -11.89 3.66 -26.12
CA SER A 257 -13.32 3.77 -26.43
C SER A 257 -13.74 5.21 -26.77
N VAL A 258 -13.15 6.20 -26.09
CA VAL A 258 -13.37 7.62 -26.36
C VAL A 258 -12.77 8.02 -27.70
N MET A 259 -11.52 7.63 -27.97
CA MET A 259 -10.87 7.91 -29.26
C MET A 259 -11.64 7.24 -30.41
N GLY A 260 -11.98 5.96 -30.28
CA GLY A 260 -12.69 5.21 -31.30
C GLY A 260 -14.09 5.70 -31.59
N ALA A 261 -14.85 6.11 -30.56
CA ALA A 261 -16.20 6.67 -30.75
C ALA A 261 -16.15 7.99 -31.55
N ASN A 262 -15.22 8.89 -31.21
CA ASN A 262 -15.06 10.14 -31.95
C ASN A 262 -14.57 9.91 -33.39
N PHE A 263 -13.59 9.04 -33.60
CA PHE A 263 -13.16 8.67 -34.94
C PHE A 263 -14.29 8.11 -35.80
N SER A 264 -15.19 7.33 -35.23
CA SER A 264 -16.33 6.74 -35.95
C SER A 264 -17.34 7.80 -36.44
N ILE A 265 -17.40 8.97 -35.78
CA ILE A 265 -18.28 10.09 -36.15
C ILE A 265 -17.53 11.05 -37.10
N ASP A 266 -16.31 11.44 -36.72
CA ASP A 266 -15.57 12.51 -37.39
C ASP A 266 -14.83 12.00 -38.66
N GLY A 267 -14.54 10.69 -38.74
CA GLY A 267 -13.80 10.07 -39.84
C GLY A 267 -12.29 10.31 -39.76
N ASP A 268 -11.81 11.06 -38.79
CA ASP A 268 -10.39 11.35 -38.53
C ASP A 268 -10.11 11.53 -37.06
N GLU A 269 -8.83 11.54 -36.66
CA GLU A 269 -8.41 11.78 -35.26
C GLU A 269 -8.16 13.28 -35.00
N ILE A 270 -7.90 14.10 -36.00
CA ILE A 270 -7.50 15.52 -35.88
C ILE A 270 -8.63 16.34 -35.28
N THR A 271 -9.85 16.13 -35.76
CA THR A 271 -11.05 16.85 -35.32
C THR A 271 -11.25 16.72 -33.80
N PHE A 272 -11.13 15.51 -33.27
CA PHE A 272 -11.26 15.28 -31.84
C PHE A 272 -10.11 15.85 -31.01
N VAL A 273 -8.85 15.73 -31.49
CA VAL A 273 -7.70 16.33 -30.83
C VAL A 273 -7.86 17.84 -30.69
N LYS A 274 -8.28 18.53 -31.76
CA LYS A 274 -8.56 19.98 -31.72
C LYS A 274 -9.66 20.33 -30.75
N ARG A 275 -10.77 19.57 -30.76
CA ARG A 275 -11.89 19.76 -29.83
C ARG A 275 -11.49 19.58 -28.36
N LEU A 276 -10.62 18.61 -28.04
CA LEU A 276 -10.05 18.46 -26.70
C LEU A 276 -9.31 19.71 -26.23
N LEU A 277 -8.47 20.28 -27.13
CA LEU A 277 -7.62 21.43 -26.82
C LEU A 277 -8.36 22.75 -26.73
N THR A 278 -9.38 22.96 -27.57
CA THR A 278 -10.02 24.28 -27.76
C THR A 278 -11.40 24.40 -27.09
N GLU A 279 -12.11 23.30 -26.93
CA GLU A 279 -13.51 23.32 -26.47
C GLU A 279 -13.70 22.61 -25.11
N LEU A 280 -13.24 21.34 -25.02
CA LEU A 280 -13.54 20.50 -23.86
C LEU A 280 -12.64 20.82 -22.65
N TYR A 281 -11.34 20.98 -22.89
CA TYR A 281 -10.36 21.22 -21.83
C TYR A 281 -9.35 22.33 -22.14
N PRO A 282 -9.79 23.54 -22.57
CA PRO A 282 -8.91 24.59 -23.05
C PRO A 282 -7.92 25.12 -22.00
N ASN A 283 -8.21 24.91 -20.72
CA ASN A 283 -7.43 25.43 -19.58
C ASN A 283 -6.98 24.32 -18.62
N THR A 284 -6.88 23.07 -19.08
CA THR A 284 -6.57 21.92 -18.22
C THR A 284 -5.56 20.99 -18.89
N SER A 285 -4.51 20.61 -18.16
CA SER A 285 -3.61 19.56 -18.61
C SER A 285 -4.34 18.22 -18.66
N PHE A 286 -4.15 17.48 -19.75
CA PHE A 286 -4.77 16.16 -19.91
C PHE A 286 -3.85 15.17 -20.62
N SER A 287 -4.08 13.88 -20.44
CA SER A 287 -3.43 12.82 -21.19
C SER A 287 -4.36 12.27 -22.26
N MET A 288 -3.79 11.96 -23.41
CA MET A 288 -4.50 11.43 -24.56
C MET A 288 -3.86 10.12 -25.00
N VAL A 289 -4.63 9.02 -24.93
CA VAL A 289 -4.19 7.74 -25.50
C VAL A 289 -4.03 7.92 -27.01
N SER A 290 -2.85 7.53 -27.51
CA SER A 290 -2.39 7.98 -28.84
C SER A 290 -2.09 6.82 -29.80
N ASP A 291 -2.31 5.58 -29.35
CA ASP A 291 -2.05 4.35 -30.10
C ASP A 291 -3.33 3.53 -30.38
N THR A 292 -4.48 4.21 -30.42
CA THR A 292 -5.75 3.55 -30.75
C THR A 292 -5.69 2.91 -32.15
N TYR A 293 -5.04 3.56 -33.09
CA TYR A 293 -4.83 3.08 -34.45
C TYR A 293 -3.34 3.02 -34.83
N ASP A 294 -2.74 4.17 -35.15
CA ASP A 294 -1.31 4.29 -35.55
C ASP A 294 -0.62 5.34 -34.69
N TYR A 295 0.15 4.88 -33.73
CA TYR A 295 0.88 5.75 -32.80
C TYR A 295 1.83 6.71 -33.53
N TRP A 296 2.60 6.21 -34.50
CA TRP A 296 3.56 7.05 -35.18
C TRP A 296 2.92 8.02 -36.19
N ASN A 297 1.75 7.68 -36.72
CA ASN A 297 0.94 8.63 -37.49
C ASN A 297 0.41 9.75 -36.57
N MET A 298 -0.05 9.42 -35.37
CA MET A 298 -0.44 10.43 -34.36
C MET A 298 0.73 11.39 -34.07
N VAL A 299 1.90 10.88 -33.73
CA VAL A 299 3.06 11.70 -33.35
C VAL A 299 3.65 12.50 -34.54
N ASN A 300 3.77 11.88 -35.72
CA ASN A 300 4.48 12.46 -36.84
C ASN A 300 3.62 13.33 -37.76
N ASN A 301 2.32 13.08 -37.82
CA ASN A 301 1.42 13.73 -38.79
C ASN A 301 0.28 14.50 -38.10
N ILE A 302 -0.40 13.93 -37.10
CA ILE A 302 -1.58 14.53 -36.48
C ILE A 302 -1.17 15.66 -35.53
N LEU A 303 -0.25 15.39 -34.58
CA LEU A 303 0.20 16.42 -33.63
C LEU A 303 0.83 17.64 -34.30
N PRO A 304 1.66 17.51 -35.38
CA PRO A 304 2.14 18.68 -36.13
C PRO A 304 1.03 19.52 -36.77
N GLN A 305 -0.09 18.92 -37.22
CA GLN A 305 -1.25 19.64 -37.77
C GLN A 305 -2.10 20.32 -36.65
N CYS A 306 -1.93 19.90 -35.40
CA CYS A 306 -2.56 20.54 -34.25
C CYS A 306 -1.57 21.44 -33.47
N LYS A 307 -0.41 21.76 -34.03
CA LYS A 307 0.66 22.48 -33.34
C LYS A 307 0.21 23.85 -32.82
N GLU A 308 -0.56 24.59 -33.61
CA GLU A 308 -1.06 25.91 -33.22
C GLU A 308 -1.96 25.80 -31.99
N GLU A 309 -2.91 24.89 -32.01
CA GLU A 309 -3.85 24.67 -30.91
C GLU A 309 -3.10 24.17 -29.65
N ILE A 310 -2.12 23.28 -29.79
CA ILE A 310 -1.29 22.78 -28.68
C ILE A 310 -0.50 23.93 -28.04
N MET A 311 0.14 24.78 -28.86
CA MET A 311 0.96 25.89 -28.36
C MET A 311 0.15 27.03 -27.74
N ASN A 312 -1.13 27.19 -28.10
CA ASN A 312 -2.05 28.15 -27.53
C ASN A 312 -2.87 27.60 -26.35
N HIS A 313 -2.79 26.29 -26.10
CA HIS A 313 -3.54 25.63 -25.01
C HIS A 313 -3.03 26.05 -23.63
N ASN A 314 -3.91 26.49 -22.74
CA ASN A 314 -3.53 26.84 -21.36
C ASN A 314 -3.44 25.59 -20.47
N GLY A 315 -2.53 24.70 -20.77
CA GLY A 315 -2.28 23.44 -20.11
C GLY A 315 -1.22 22.61 -20.85
N LYS A 316 -1.10 21.34 -20.50
CA LYS A 316 -0.19 20.40 -21.12
C LYS A 316 -0.93 19.22 -21.72
N LEU A 317 -0.72 18.94 -23.00
CA LEU A 317 -1.08 17.68 -23.63
C LEU A 317 -0.01 16.63 -23.30
N LEU A 318 -0.39 15.54 -22.64
CA LEU A 318 0.44 14.37 -22.44
C LEU A 318 0.08 13.28 -23.46
N VAL A 319 0.96 13.04 -24.40
CA VAL A 319 0.84 11.94 -25.36
C VAL A 319 1.01 10.62 -24.61
N ARG A 320 0.06 9.68 -24.76
CA ARG A 320 0.08 8.41 -24.02
C ARG A 320 0.11 7.22 -24.98
N PRO A 321 1.28 6.64 -25.22
CA PRO A 321 1.38 5.29 -25.76
C PRO A 321 1.02 4.26 -24.67
N ASP A 322 0.38 3.17 -25.06
CA ASP A 322 -0.08 2.09 -24.17
C ASP A 322 0.36 0.70 -24.68
N SER A 323 1.14 0.66 -25.77
CA SER A 323 1.59 -0.57 -26.45
C SER A 323 3.01 -0.45 -26.98
N GLY A 324 3.63 -1.60 -27.29
CA GLY A 324 4.96 -1.71 -27.90
C GLY A 324 6.12 -1.74 -26.90
N ASP A 325 7.37 -1.59 -27.39
CA ASP A 325 8.55 -1.53 -26.51
C ASP A 325 8.59 -0.21 -25.76
N ILE A 326 8.39 -0.28 -24.46
CA ILE A 326 8.27 0.90 -23.59
C ILE A 326 9.52 1.80 -23.65
N VAL A 327 10.73 1.23 -23.71
CA VAL A 327 11.98 2.00 -23.72
C VAL A 327 12.15 2.71 -25.07
N GLU A 328 12.00 1.95 -26.16
CA GLU A 328 12.17 2.48 -27.51
C GLU A 328 11.15 3.59 -27.81
N ILE A 329 9.86 3.32 -27.53
CA ILE A 329 8.78 4.27 -27.82
C ILE A 329 8.91 5.53 -26.95
N SER A 330 9.20 5.39 -25.66
CA SER A 330 9.36 6.55 -24.78
C SER A 330 10.47 7.48 -25.25
N VAL A 331 11.64 6.92 -25.53
CA VAL A 331 12.82 7.70 -25.93
C VAL A 331 12.60 8.38 -27.29
N LYS A 332 12.16 7.63 -28.30
CA LYS A 332 11.90 8.18 -29.65
C LYS A 332 10.80 9.25 -29.62
N THR A 333 9.78 9.07 -28.76
CA THR A 333 8.71 10.07 -28.65
C THR A 333 9.25 11.37 -28.06
N VAL A 334 10.05 11.34 -26.98
CA VAL A 334 10.65 12.56 -26.43
C VAL A 334 11.52 13.28 -27.45
N GLU A 335 12.36 12.54 -28.21
CA GLU A 335 13.17 13.11 -29.27
C GLU A 335 12.29 13.75 -30.37
N ARG A 336 11.23 13.05 -30.80
CA ARG A 336 10.35 13.55 -31.86
C ARG A 336 9.52 14.76 -31.44
N LEU A 337 9.02 14.78 -30.19
CA LEU A 337 8.32 15.94 -29.65
C LEU A 337 9.24 17.15 -29.52
N TRP A 338 10.53 16.94 -29.19
CA TRP A 338 11.52 18.01 -29.18
C TRP A 338 11.74 18.60 -30.59
N GLU A 339 11.82 17.76 -31.63
CA GLU A 339 11.96 18.22 -33.02
C GLU A 339 10.75 19.03 -33.48
N ILE A 340 9.53 18.64 -33.08
CA ILE A 340 8.28 19.29 -33.52
C ILE A 340 7.99 20.57 -32.75
N PHE A 341 8.08 20.52 -31.43
CA PHE A 341 7.60 21.58 -30.51
C PHE A 341 8.73 22.38 -29.89
N GLY A 342 9.96 21.88 -29.91
CA GLY A 342 11.08 22.50 -29.22
C GLY A 342 10.99 22.41 -27.73
N GLY A 343 11.65 23.33 -27.03
CA GLY A 343 11.70 23.42 -25.60
C GLY A 343 12.81 24.35 -25.13
N SER A 344 13.34 24.11 -23.95
CA SER A 344 14.44 24.87 -23.34
C SER A 344 15.55 23.94 -22.83
N VAL A 345 16.71 24.50 -22.57
CA VAL A 345 17.78 23.80 -21.86
C VAL A 345 17.80 24.35 -20.43
N ASN A 346 17.75 23.46 -19.46
CA ASN A 346 17.72 23.84 -18.04
C ASN A 346 19.10 24.23 -17.49
N GLY A 347 19.19 24.66 -16.25
CA GLY A 347 20.42 25.12 -15.60
C GLY A 347 21.51 24.04 -15.48
N LYS A 348 21.14 22.75 -15.59
CA LYS A 348 22.07 21.62 -15.58
C LYS A 348 22.48 21.17 -17.00
N GLY A 349 22.00 21.84 -18.05
CA GLY A 349 22.35 21.53 -19.43
C GLY A 349 21.48 20.47 -20.11
N TYR A 350 20.39 20.04 -19.48
CA TYR A 350 19.48 19.05 -20.05
C TYR A 350 18.30 19.70 -20.79
N LYS A 351 17.88 19.07 -21.89
CA LYS A 351 16.72 19.47 -22.72
C LYS A 351 15.42 19.19 -21.95
N VAL A 352 14.53 20.17 -21.89
CA VAL A 352 13.17 20.08 -21.35
C VAL A 352 12.20 20.45 -22.45
N LEU A 353 11.25 19.56 -22.76
CA LEU A 353 10.20 19.77 -23.75
C LEU A 353 9.41 21.06 -23.47
N ASN A 354 8.85 21.63 -24.53
CA ASN A 354 7.95 22.76 -24.42
C ASN A 354 6.86 22.50 -23.35
N PRO A 355 6.51 23.45 -22.48
CA PRO A 355 5.58 23.25 -21.38
C PRO A 355 4.18 22.78 -21.79
N HIS A 356 3.78 22.99 -23.05
CA HIS A 356 2.48 22.57 -23.58
C HIS A 356 2.39 21.09 -24.01
N ILE A 357 3.53 20.38 -24.10
CA ILE A 357 3.59 18.99 -24.55
C ILE A 357 4.45 18.14 -23.61
N GLY A 358 4.11 16.87 -23.48
CA GLY A 358 4.88 15.89 -22.74
C GLY A 358 4.43 14.48 -23.05
N ILE A 359 4.94 13.51 -22.31
CA ILE A 359 4.58 12.10 -22.46
C ILE A 359 4.24 11.49 -21.10
N ILE A 360 3.28 10.58 -21.09
CA ILE A 360 3.03 9.66 -19.98
C ILE A 360 2.91 8.24 -20.54
N TYR A 361 3.67 7.30 -20.03
CA TYR A 361 3.54 5.90 -20.42
C TYR A 361 2.73 5.14 -19.37
N GLY A 362 1.74 4.32 -19.82
CA GLY A 362 0.73 3.73 -18.91
C GLY A 362 0.84 2.22 -18.70
N ASP A 363 1.72 1.51 -19.42
CA ASP A 363 1.86 0.05 -19.31
C ASP A 363 3.33 -0.37 -19.24
N GLY A 364 3.61 -1.53 -18.59
CA GLY A 364 4.94 -2.09 -18.49
C GLY A 364 5.97 -1.25 -17.72
N CYS A 365 5.54 -0.29 -16.91
CA CYS A 365 6.39 0.62 -16.14
C CYS A 365 7.06 -0.08 -14.94
N THR A 366 7.78 -1.19 -15.15
CA THR A 366 8.57 -1.84 -14.10
C THR A 366 9.72 -0.95 -13.64
N LEU A 367 10.23 -1.18 -12.42
CA LEU A 367 11.39 -0.45 -11.88
C LEU A 367 12.55 -0.38 -12.89
N SER A 368 12.90 -1.52 -13.49
CA SER A 368 13.99 -1.60 -14.46
C SER A 368 13.72 -0.84 -15.76
N ASN A 369 12.48 -0.87 -16.25
CA ASN A 369 12.11 -0.15 -17.46
C ASN A 369 12.14 1.37 -17.24
N VAL A 370 11.55 1.82 -16.12
CA VAL A 370 11.53 3.23 -15.73
C VAL A 370 12.95 3.78 -15.58
N GLU A 371 13.81 3.06 -14.87
CA GLU A 371 15.23 3.45 -14.73
C GLU A 371 15.97 3.45 -16.06
N THR A 372 15.74 2.44 -16.90
CA THR A 372 16.36 2.35 -18.24
C THR A 372 15.95 3.53 -19.13
N ILE A 373 14.67 3.92 -19.13
CA ILE A 373 14.19 5.06 -19.90
C ILE A 373 14.90 6.35 -19.47
N TRP A 374 14.95 6.63 -18.16
CA TRP A 374 15.63 7.83 -17.68
C TRP A 374 17.12 7.83 -18.01
N LYS A 375 17.79 6.68 -17.92
CA LYS A 375 19.19 6.53 -18.31
C LYS A 375 19.40 6.78 -19.82
N GLU A 376 18.51 6.29 -20.67
CA GLU A 376 18.59 6.52 -22.12
C GLU A 376 18.26 7.98 -22.50
N LEU A 377 17.32 8.61 -21.82
CA LEU A 377 17.02 10.04 -21.99
C LEU A 377 18.20 10.92 -21.56
N GLU A 378 18.82 10.63 -20.43
CA GLU A 378 19.99 11.36 -19.92
C GLU A 378 21.16 11.29 -20.93
N LYS A 379 21.47 10.11 -21.47
CA LYS A 379 22.50 9.96 -22.53
C LYS A 379 22.25 10.82 -23.77
N ARG A 380 20.99 11.17 -24.05
CA ARG A 380 20.58 12.02 -25.18
C ARG A 380 20.44 13.50 -24.78
N GLY A 381 20.79 13.81 -23.53
CA GLY A 381 20.74 15.15 -22.99
C GLY A 381 19.34 15.64 -22.63
N PHE A 382 18.40 14.74 -22.33
CA PHE A 382 17.05 15.08 -21.87
C PHE A 382 16.90 14.94 -20.35
N ALA A 383 16.18 15.86 -19.74
CA ALA A 383 15.84 15.83 -18.32
C ALA A 383 14.78 14.77 -18.02
N ALA A 384 14.79 14.23 -16.80
CA ALA A 384 13.87 13.17 -16.33
C ALA A 384 12.39 13.59 -16.37
N ASN A 385 12.09 14.87 -16.15
CA ASN A 385 10.73 15.41 -16.10
C ASN A 385 10.04 15.55 -17.48
N ASN A 386 10.68 15.11 -18.56
CA ASN A 386 10.04 15.05 -19.87
C ASN A 386 9.01 13.94 -20.01
N ILE A 387 9.09 12.91 -19.15
CA ILE A 387 8.18 11.77 -19.12
C ILE A 387 7.64 11.56 -17.72
N ALA A 388 6.36 11.18 -17.63
CA ALA A 388 5.72 10.64 -16.43
C ALA A 388 5.32 9.18 -16.67
N TYR A 389 5.10 8.43 -15.61
CA TYR A 389 4.74 7.01 -15.68
C TYR A 389 3.42 6.72 -14.96
N GLY A 390 2.59 5.88 -15.57
CA GLY A 390 1.44 5.24 -14.94
C GLY A 390 1.83 3.81 -14.56
N VAL A 391 2.03 3.58 -13.27
CA VAL A 391 2.45 2.28 -12.75
C VAL A 391 1.23 1.40 -12.55
N GLY A 392 1.09 0.36 -13.37
CA GLY A 392 -0.05 -0.55 -13.38
C GLY A 392 0.05 -1.66 -12.33
N ALA A 393 -1.02 -2.44 -12.21
CA ALA A 393 -1.17 -3.51 -11.22
C ALA A 393 -0.08 -4.58 -11.27
N PHE A 394 0.47 -4.88 -12.44
CA PHE A 394 1.57 -5.84 -12.56
C PHE A 394 2.73 -5.47 -11.64
N CYS A 395 3.10 -4.19 -11.57
CA CYS A 395 4.20 -3.70 -10.74
C CYS A 395 3.88 -3.75 -9.24
N PHE A 396 2.60 -3.91 -8.86
CA PHE A 396 2.15 -4.11 -7.49
C PHE A 396 2.04 -5.58 -7.10
N THR A 397 1.93 -6.47 -8.09
CA THR A 397 1.78 -7.91 -7.88
C THR A 397 3.04 -8.69 -8.17
N ALA A 398 3.97 -8.11 -8.92
CA ALA A 398 5.25 -8.72 -9.24
C ALA A 398 6.37 -7.66 -9.35
N ILE A 399 7.58 -8.05 -8.97
CA ILE A 399 8.81 -7.28 -9.16
C ILE A 399 9.70 -8.06 -10.11
N VAL A 400 10.26 -7.40 -11.13
CA VAL A 400 11.23 -8.00 -12.03
C VAL A 400 12.63 -7.53 -11.63
N GLU A 401 13.45 -8.43 -11.14
CA GLU A 401 14.82 -8.17 -10.71
C GLU A 401 15.78 -9.17 -11.38
N ASN A 402 16.81 -8.70 -12.06
CA ASN A 402 17.78 -9.53 -12.78
C ASN A 402 17.16 -10.56 -13.75
N GLY A 403 16.06 -10.18 -14.45
CA GLY A 403 15.32 -11.05 -15.34
C GLY A 403 14.45 -12.11 -14.66
N LYS A 404 14.41 -12.13 -13.34
CA LYS A 404 13.54 -12.97 -12.53
C LYS A 404 12.28 -12.22 -12.11
N MET A 405 11.12 -12.84 -12.26
CA MET A 405 9.85 -12.34 -11.72
C MET A 405 9.65 -12.87 -10.29
N ILE A 406 9.51 -11.97 -9.34
CA ILE A 406 9.21 -12.24 -7.94
C ILE A 406 7.78 -11.80 -7.68
N VAL A 407 6.89 -12.75 -7.41
CA VAL A 407 5.49 -12.47 -7.07
C VAL A 407 5.44 -11.84 -5.67
N VAL A 408 4.72 -10.72 -5.55
CA VAL A 408 4.56 -10.01 -4.27
C VAL A 408 3.54 -10.75 -3.40
N THR A 409 4.02 -11.31 -2.31
CA THR A 409 3.25 -12.04 -1.31
C THR A 409 3.71 -11.64 0.09
N ARG A 410 3.04 -12.14 1.13
CA ARG A 410 3.50 -12.00 2.51
C ARG A 410 4.95 -12.49 2.70
N ASP A 411 5.36 -13.47 1.90
CA ASP A 411 6.70 -14.06 2.00
C ASP A 411 7.79 -13.24 1.29
N THR A 412 7.40 -12.21 0.51
CA THR A 412 8.37 -11.30 -0.14
C THR A 412 9.34 -10.69 0.86
N PHE A 413 8.84 -10.31 2.05
CA PHE A 413 9.65 -9.88 3.19
C PHE A 413 9.62 -10.88 4.36
N GLY A 414 9.17 -12.11 4.12
CA GLY A 414 9.10 -13.17 5.14
C GLY A 414 8.27 -12.79 6.37
N ILE A 415 7.24 -11.97 6.18
CA ILE A 415 6.46 -11.39 7.27
C ILE A 415 5.77 -12.47 8.10
N ALA A 416 5.95 -12.43 9.42
CA ALA A 416 5.32 -13.37 10.35
C ALA A 416 5.06 -12.75 11.71
N MET A 417 4.03 -13.24 12.39
CA MET A 417 3.78 -12.99 13.80
C MET A 417 4.02 -14.27 14.59
N LYS A 418 4.77 -14.19 15.68
CA LYS A 418 5.07 -15.35 16.51
C LYS A 418 5.11 -14.98 17.98
N ALA A 419 4.51 -15.86 18.82
CA ALA A 419 4.67 -15.79 20.26
C ALA A 419 6.12 -16.18 20.63
N THR A 420 6.74 -15.39 21.49
CA THR A 420 8.13 -15.57 21.90
C THR A 420 8.34 -15.58 23.41
N TYR A 421 7.32 -15.18 24.18
CA TYR A 421 7.39 -15.12 25.63
C TYR A 421 6.00 -15.37 26.24
N GLY A 422 5.98 -15.99 27.43
CA GLY A 422 4.78 -16.19 28.20
C GLY A 422 5.07 -16.32 29.70
N VAL A 423 4.02 -16.16 30.53
CA VAL A 423 4.04 -16.44 31.95
C VAL A 423 3.03 -17.54 32.25
N ILE A 424 3.50 -18.64 32.83
CA ILE A 424 2.68 -19.81 33.21
C ILE A 424 2.94 -20.13 34.69
N ASP A 425 1.91 -20.14 35.50
CA ASP A 425 2.01 -20.30 36.97
C ASP A 425 3.06 -19.38 37.61
N GLY A 426 3.08 -18.12 37.17
CA GLY A 426 4.05 -17.11 37.63
C GLY A 426 5.50 -17.30 37.12
N LYS A 427 5.78 -18.34 36.32
CA LYS A 427 7.09 -18.57 35.74
C LYS A 427 7.21 -17.88 34.38
N LYS A 428 8.26 -17.06 34.21
CA LYS A 428 8.62 -16.41 32.94
C LYS A 428 9.27 -17.40 32.01
N LEU A 429 8.72 -17.62 30.83
CA LEU A 429 9.17 -18.62 29.87
C LEU A 429 9.43 -17.99 28.51
N MET A 430 10.56 -18.37 27.92
CA MET A 430 10.87 -18.02 26.52
C MET A 430 10.26 -19.05 25.59
N ILE A 431 9.42 -18.60 24.69
CA ILE A 431 8.81 -19.41 23.64
C ILE A 431 9.59 -19.13 22.35
N PHE A 432 9.80 -20.14 21.48
CA PHE A 432 10.47 -19.93 20.20
C PHE A 432 10.18 -21.08 19.24
N LYS A 433 10.37 -20.80 17.96
CA LYS A 433 10.34 -21.77 16.88
C LYS A 433 11.74 -21.84 16.24
N ASP A 434 12.34 -23.03 16.21
CA ASP A 434 13.66 -23.29 15.57
C ASP A 434 13.64 -24.71 14.95
N PRO A 435 12.98 -24.90 13.78
CA PRO A 435 12.80 -26.23 13.19
C PRO A 435 14.12 -26.74 12.59
N LYS A 436 14.58 -27.91 13.00
CA LYS A 436 15.81 -28.55 12.49
C LYS A 436 15.77 -28.83 10.99
N THR A 437 14.59 -28.90 10.40
CA THR A 437 14.37 -29.12 8.94
C THR A 437 14.50 -27.83 8.13
N ASP A 438 14.59 -26.66 8.77
CA ASP A 438 14.77 -25.37 8.11
C ASP A 438 16.24 -25.03 7.95
N THR A 439 16.86 -25.52 6.88
CA THR A 439 18.28 -25.28 6.57
C THR A 439 18.58 -23.83 6.21
N SER A 440 17.54 -23.05 5.86
CA SER A 440 17.66 -21.63 5.51
C SER A 440 17.56 -20.68 6.71
N HIS A 441 17.18 -21.21 7.88
CA HIS A 441 16.90 -20.47 9.12
C HIS A 441 15.82 -19.36 8.97
N LEU A 442 15.03 -19.40 7.89
CA LEU A 442 13.97 -18.42 7.60
C LEU A 442 12.75 -18.57 8.51
N LYS A 443 12.54 -19.78 9.07
CA LYS A 443 11.41 -20.09 9.95
C LYS A 443 11.74 -19.94 11.44
N LYS A 444 12.99 -19.59 11.78
CA LYS A 444 13.39 -19.29 13.14
C LYS A 444 12.70 -18.01 13.62
N SER A 445 12.17 -18.04 14.86
CA SER A 445 11.59 -16.86 15.52
C SER A 445 12.60 -16.24 16.50
N HIS A 446 12.33 -15.00 16.92
CA HIS A 446 12.91 -14.48 18.15
C HIS A 446 12.55 -15.37 19.33
N LYS A 447 13.23 -15.19 20.44
CA LYS A 447 13.08 -15.93 21.68
C LYS A 447 13.01 -14.95 22.83
N GLY A 448 12.02 -15.07 23.73
CA GLY A 448 11.83 -14.14 24.83
C GLY A 448 11.27 -12.78 24.38
N CYS A 449 11.33 -11.78 25.25
CA CYS A 449 10.96 -10.42 24.89
C CYS A 449 12.06 -9.77 24.05
N CYS A 450 11.65 -8.82 23.19
CA CYS A 450 12.53 -8.07 22.31
C CYS A 450 12.61 -6.60 22.73
N ARG A 451 13.77 -6.00 22.53
CA ARG A 451 14.00 -4.56 22.60
C ARG A 451 14.47 -4.07 21.24
N VAL A 452 13.72 -3.17 20.64
CA VAL A 452 14.13 -2.45 19.43
C VAL A 452 14.80 -1.15 19.85
N TYR A 453 15.96 -0.85 19.28
CA TYR A 453 16.75 0.34 19.61
C TYR A 453 17.46 0.88 18.38
N ASP A 454 17.85 2.14 18.43
CA ASP A 454 18.70 2.79 17.43
C ASP A 454 20.18 2.62 17.83
N ASP A 455 20.99 2.15 16.91
CA ASP A 455 22.45 2.06 17.05
C ASP A 455 23.11 2.89 15.94
N ASN A 456 23.34 4.17 16.21
CA ASN A 456 23.93 5.15 15.29
C ASN A 456 23.16 5.30 13.96
N GLY A 457 21.83 5.33 14.01
CA GLY A 457 20.94 5.50 12.87
C GLY A 457 20.51 4.18 12.23
N GLU A 458 20.93 3.05 12.76
CA GLU A 458 20.49 1.72 12.33
C GLU A 458 19.59 1.08 13.38
N LEU A 459 18.38 0.66 12.98
CA LEU A 459 17.47 -0.05 13.88
C LEU A 459 17.97 -1.48 14.11
N LYS A 460 18.07 -1.86 15.38
CA LYS A 460 18.48 -3.20 15.83
C LYS A 460 17.49 -3.81 16.80
N CYS A 461 17.53 -5.12 16.92
CA CYS A 461 16.74 -5.89 17.88
C CYS A 461 17.66 -6.69 18.81
N GLN A 462 17.44 -6.54 20.11
CA GLN A 462 17.94 -7.43 21.15
C GLN A 462 16.80 -8.33 21.60
N ASP A 463 16.93 -9.63 21.46
CA ASP A 463 15.99 -10.63 21.98
C ASP A 463 16.50 -11.34 23.25
N GLN A 464 15.80 -12.40 23.69
CA GLN A 464 16.12 -13.22 24.85
C GLN A 464 16.00 -12.47 26.20
N LEU A 465 15.19 -11.42 26.23
CA LEU A 465 14.85 -10.75 27.48
C LEU A 465 13.71 -11.51 28.21
N LEU A 466 13.75 -11.50 29.55
CA LEU A 466 12.71 -12.11 30.40
C LEU A 466 11.63 -11.11 30.84
N GLU A 467 11.69 -9.90 30.33
CA GLU A 467 10.72 -8.83 30.58
C GLU A 467 10.63 -7.93 29.35
N MET A 468 9.45 -7.35 29.15
CA MET A 468 9.25 -6.29 28.14
C MET A 468 10.09 -5.08 28.55
N SER A 469 10.73 -4.44 27.56
CA SER A 469 11.62 -3.31 27.83
C SER A 469 10.90 -1.97 27.67
N ASP A 470 10.96 -1.14 28.70
CA ASP A 470 10.45 0.24 28.64
C ASP A 470 11.35 1.15 27.78
N ASN A 471 12.61 0.76 27.57
CA ASN A 471 13.57 1.46 26.71
C ASN A 471 13.56 0.95 25.26
N SER A 472 12.47 0.36 24.79
CA SER A 472 12.28 -0.05 23.39
C SER A 472 11.71 1.11 22.59
N LEU A 473 12.06 1.17 21.29
CA LEU A 473 11.44 2.09 20.33
C LEU A 473 10.00 1.66 19.96
N LEU A 474 9.58 0.46 20.35
CA LEU A 474 8.18 0.04 20.27
C LEU A 474 7.40 0.76 21.36
N THR A 475 6.51 1.67 20.99
CA THR A 475 5.69 2.46 21.91
C THR A 475 4.23 2.11 21.79
N THR A 476 3.44 2.23 22.86
CA THR A 476 2.03 1.89 22.88
C THR A 476 1.25 2.71 21.85
N VAL A 477 0.52 2.02 20.97
CA VAL A 477 -0.36 2.61 19.94
C VAL A 477 -1.82 2.29 20.20
N PHE A 478 -2.11 1.14 20.86
CA PHE A 478 -3.45 0.71 21.24
C PHE A 478 -3.39 0.04 22.60
N LYS A 479 -4.38 0.30 23.43
CA LYS A 479 -4.53 -0.36 24.73
C LYS A 479 -5.98 -0.37 25.15
N ASP A 480 -6.47 -1.56 25.54
CA ASP A 480 -7.77 -1.76 26.16
C ASP A 480 -8.95 -1.08 25.41
N GLY A 481 -8.96 -1.25 24.08
CA GLY A 481 -10.00 -0.70 23.20
C GLY A 481 -9.73 0.72 22.70
N GLU A 482 -8.66 1.39 23.15
CA GLU A 482 -8.37 2.78 22.81
C GLU A 482 -7.12 2.94 21.96
N LEU A 483 -7.17 3.87 20.99
CA LEU A 483 -6.00 4.32 20.23
C LEU A 483 -5.22 5.34 21.08
N VAL A 484 -3.96 5.01 21.41
CA VAL A 484 -3.11 5.81 22.31
C VAL A 484 -2.22 6.79 21.55
N ARG A 485 -1.77 6.39 20.37
CA ARG A 485 -0.92 7.23 19.49
C ARG A 485 -1.49 7.27 18.09
N GLU A 486 -1.51 8.45 17.52
CA GLU A 486 -1.98 8.71 16.17
C GLU A 486 -0.93 9.53 15.40
N ASP A 487 -0.62 9.10 14.17
CA ASP A 487 0.21 9.84 13.21
C ASP A 487 -0.68 10.40 12.09
N THR A 488 -0.42 11.63 11.63
CA THR A 488 -1.01 12.14 10.41
C THR A 488 -0.28 11.59 9.18
N PHE A 489 -0.92 11.62 8.01
CA PHE A 489 -0.27 11.21 6.77
C PHE A 489 0.98 12.05 6.46
N ALA A 490 0.95 13.34 6.83
CA ALA A 490 2.08 14.24 6.71
C ALA A 490 3.25 13.82 7.62
N ASP A 491 2.97 13.41 8.87
CA ASP A 491 4.01 12.93 9.80
C ASP A 491 4.72 11.70 9.25
N ILE A 492 3.95 10.76 8.69
CA ILE A 492 4.47 9.54 8.07
C ILE A 492 5.37 9.86 6.87
N ARG A 493 4.90 10.72 5.96
CA ARG A 493 5.70 11.18 4.81
C ARG A 493 6.96 11.94 5.21
N ASN A 494 6.86 12.80 6.22
CA ASN A 494 8.02 13.54 6.76
C ASN A 494 9.06 12.59 7.35
N ARG A 495 8.64 11.53 7.99
CA ARG A 495 9.54 10.48 8.52
C ARG A 495 10.29 9.76 7.41
N MET A 496 9.60 9.48 6.30
CA MET A 496 10.22 8.81 5.14
C MET A 496 11.17 9.73 4.35
N TYR A 497 10.81 11.00 4.18
CA TYR A 497 11.48 11.87 3.19
C TYR A 497 11.97 13.20 3.76
N GLY A 498 11.85 13.46 5.08
CA GLY A 498 12.38 14.64 5.74
C GLY A 498 11.86 15.97 5.19
N GLY A 499 10.62 16.03 4.70
CA GLY A 499 10.02 17.21 4.09
C GLY A 499 10.51 17.49 2.65
N LYS A 500 11.10 16.50 1.97
CA LYS A 500 11.52 16.57 0.56
C LYS A 500 10.36 16.37 -0.41
#